data_5abfbb6648cadcea77f3c7ee7599502b
#
_entry.id   5abfbb6648cadcea77f3c7ee7599502b
#
_cell.length_a   1.000
_cell.length_b   1.000
_cell.length_c   1.000
_cell.angle_alpha   90.00
_cell.angle_beta   90.00
_cell.angle_gamma   90.00
#
_symmetry.space_group_name_H-M   'P 1'
#
loop_
_entity.id
_entity.type
_entity.pdbx_description
1 polymer ?
#
loop_
_entity_poly.entity_id
_entity_poly.type
_entity_poly.pdbx_seq_one_letter_code
_entity_poly.pdbx_strand_id
1 'polypeptide(L)'
;ADNGDKAHKAADVLKTQVFLYDADTDRLKDAYNNGNEIAKEILESYANAEFFTKLPEVAEEIKVVTFIAGIGDISTDLLSPGNQAHSRSDRELHGKCMITPEAQEQIKELQAQHPDKSVMLVAEKGTMGVGSSRMSGVNNVALWTGKQASPYVPFVNFAPIVGGTNGISPIFLTTVDVTGGIGIDLKNWVKKTDENGTVLRNENDEPILEQVFSVETGTVLTINTKTKKLYKGDQELINISKALTPQKM
;
A
#
# COMPACT_ATOMS: atom_id res chain seq x y z
N ALA A 1 8.23 29.63 18.20
CA ALA A 1 7.50 28.35 18.27
C ALA A 1 7.48 27.62 16.92
N ASP A 2 7.31 28.33 15.82
CA ASP A 2 7.11 27.76 14.49
C ASP A 2 8.37 27.11 13.86
N ASN A 3 9.58 27.60 14.16
CA ASN A 3 10.82 27.03 13.60
C ASN A 3 11.27 25.73 14.32
N GLY A 4 10.99 25.59 15.61
CA GLY A 4 11.31 24.39 16.37
C GLY A 4 10.45 23.19 15.91
N ASP A 5 9.15 23.39 15.74
CA ASP A 5 8.24 22.36 15.27
C ASP A 5 8.57 21.87 13.85
N LYS A 6 8.99 22.78 12.96
CA LYS A 6 9.44 22.42 11.61
C LYS A 6 10.71 21.59 11.62
N ALA A 7 11.65 21.95 12.48
CA ALA A 7 12.92 21.24 12.61
C ALA A 7 12.70 19.81 13.16
N HIS A 8 11.85 19.63 14.17
CA HIS A 8 11.51 18.30 14.68
C HIS A 8 10.76 17.44 13.65
N LYS A 9 9.80 18.01 12.93
CA LYS A 9 9.13 17.30 11.84
C LYS A 9 10.09 16.87 10.73
N ALA A 10 11.05 17.72 10.37
CA ALA A 10 12.08 17.37 9.41
C ALA A 10 13.01 16.25 9.94
N ALA A 11 13.35 16.30 11.24
CA ALA A 11 14.13 15.24 11.88
C ALA A 11 13.39 13.90 11.86
N ASP A 12 12.09 13.89 12.17
CA ASP A 12 11.27 12.69 12.13
C ASP A 12 11.24 12.05 10.73
N VAL A 13 11.17 12.88 9.69
CA VAL A 13 11.28 12.42 8.30
C VAL A 13 12.66 11.82 8.04
N LEU A 14 13.74 12.49 8.42
CA LEU A 14 15.11 12.03 8.21
C LEU A 14 15.39 10.71 8.94
N LYS A 15 14.94 10.56 10.18
CA LYS A 15 15.11 9.33 10.98
C LYS A 15 14.47 8.09 10.34
N THR A 16 13.46 8.26 9.49
CA THR A 16 12.79 7.16 8.81
C THR A 16 13.41 6.78 7.46
N GLN A 17 14.41 7.52 7.00
CA GLN A 17 15.08 7.20 5.73
C GLN A 17 16.11 6.07 5.91
N VAL A 18 16.08 5.12 4.97
CA VAL A 18 17.04 4.00 4.95
C VAL A 18 18.44 4.45 4.49
N PHE A 19 18.53 5.61 3.85
CA PHE A 19 19.75 6.11 3.25
C PHE A 19 19.85 7.63 3.33
N LEU A 20 20.99 8.13 3.79
CA LEU A 20 21.39 9.54 3.69
C LEU A 20 22.59 9.66 2.77
N TYR A 21 22.62 10.70 1.94
CA TYR A 21 23.80 11.02 1.13
C TYR A 21 24.96 11.49 2.03
N ASP A 22 26.18 11.24 1.60
CA ASP A 22 27.38 11.64 2.35
C ASP A 22 27.38 13.14 2.68
N ALA A 23 26.99 13.98 1.71
CA ALA A 23 26.89 15.43 1.93
C ALA A 23 25.90 15.83 3.01
N ASP A 24 24.79 15.10 3.16
CA ASP A 24 23.79 15.38 4.20
C ASP A 24 24.27 14.86 5.56
N THR A 25 24.96 13.72 5.57
CA THR A 25 25.59 13.17 6.77
C THR A 25 26.68 14.10 7.29
N ASP A 26 27.51 14.69 6.45
CA ASP A 26 28.54 15.64 6.84
C ASP A 26 27.92 16.94 7.39
N ARG A 27 26.87 17.45 6.77
CA ARG A 27 26.11 18.61 7.31
C ARG A 27 25.52 18.33 8.68
N LEU A 28 24.98 17.13 8.90
CA LEU A 28 24.46 16.72 10.20
C LEU A 28 25.57 16.63 11.25
N LYS A 29 26.73 16.05 10.89
CA LYS A 29 27.91 16.03 11.78
C LYS A 29 28.40 17.41 12.14
N ASP A 30 28.49 18.31 11.16
CA ASP A 30 28.88 19.70 11.39
C ASP A 30 27.88 20.42 12.32
N ALA A 31 26.58 20.23 12.08
CA ALA A 31 25.55 20.80 12.94
C ALA A 31 25.62 20.23 14.37
N TYR A 32 25.85 18.93 14.52
CA TYR A 32 26.06 18.30 15.84
C TYR A 32 27.28 18.87 16.55
N ASN A 33 28.41 18.98 15.86
CA ASN A 33 29.65 19.56 16.43
C ASN A 33 29.47 21.02 16.86
N ASN A 34 28.50 21.71 16.28
CA ASN A 34 28.11 23.08 16.66
C ASN A 34 26.99 23.11 17.73
N GLY A 35 26.68 22.00 18.37
CA GLY A 35 25.74 21.88 19.48
C GLY A 35 24.27 21.76 19.08
N ASN A 36 23.98 21.34 17.87
CA ASN A 36 22.59 21.10 17.44
C ASN A 36 22.08 19.72 17.91
N GLU A 37 21.22 19.72 18.92
CA GLU A 37 20.66 18.51 19.51
C GLU A 37 19.77 17.72 18.55
N ILE A 38 19.09 18.38 17.60
CA ILE A 38 18.26 17.69 16.58
C ILE A 38 19.15 16.91 15.61
N ALA A 39 20.29 17.48 15.21
CA ALA A 39 21.25 16.78 14.37
C ALA A 39 21.84 15.57 15.10
N LYS A 40 22.10 15.67 16.40
CA LYS A 40 22.53 14.56 17.25
C LYS A 40 21.48 13.44 17.25
N GLU A 41 20.22 13.79 17.49
CA GLU A 41 19.10 12.81 17.51
C GLU A 41 18.98 12.05 16.19
N ILE A 42 19.13 12.71 15.04
CA ILE A 42 19.13 12.08 13.73
C ILE A 42 20.30 11.11 13.58
N LEU A 43 21.51 11.55 13.92
CA LEU A 43 22.72 10.71 13.81
C LEU A 43 22.65 9.48 14.73
N GLU A 44 22.18 9.65 15.96
CA GLU A 44 21.97 8.55 16.91
C GLU A 44 20.93 7.55 16.40
N SER A 45 19.82 8.04 15.82
CA SER A 45 18.81 7.19 15.20
C SER A 45 19.38 6.33 14.08
N TYR A 46 20.27 6.90 13.26
CA TYR A 46 21.00 6.14 12.24
C TYR A 46 21.97 5.12 12.82
N ALA A 47 22.78 5.54 13.79
CA ALA A 47 23.73 4.66 14.47
C ALA A 47 23.03 3.45 15.13
N ASN A 48 21.83 3.66 15.63
CA ASN A 48 21.01 2.63 16.27
C ASN A 48 20.13 1.85 15.27
N ALA A 49 20.19 2.16 13.99
CA ALA A 49 19.35 1.58 12.93
C ALA A 49 17.84 1.63 13.25
N GLU A 50 17.38 2.73 13.86
CA GLU A 50 15.99 2.87 14.33
C GLU A 50 14.96 2.80 13.21
N PHE A 51 15.34 3.13 11.97
CA PHE A 51 14.51 2.97 10.79
C PHE A 51 14.11 1.51 10.50
N PHE A 52 14.80 0.51 11.09
CA PHE A 52 14.40 -0.91 11.04
C PHE A 52 13.58 -1.35 12.25
N THR A 53 13.70 -0.67 13.37
CA THR A 53 13.16 -1.13 14.67
C THR A 53 11.98 -0.28 15.14
N LYS A 54 11.93 0.99 14.77
CA LYS A 54 10.86 1.93 15.14
C LYS A 54 9.95 2.20 13.95
N LEU A 55 9.22 1.16 13.50
CA LEU A 55 8.20 1.33 12.48
C LEU A 55 7.03 2.13 13.07
N PRO A 56 6.43 3.05 12.28
CA PRO A 56 5.23 3.74 12.70
C PRO A 56 4.11 2.75 13.05
N GLU A 57 3.38 3.02 14.11
CA GLU A 57 2.21 2.23 14.44
C GLU A 57 1.17 2.36 13.32
N VAL A 58 0.57 1.24 12.96
CA VAL A 58 -0.53 1.23 11.99
C VAL A 58 -1.76 1.83 12.67
N ALA A 59 -2.38 2.82 12.05
CA ALA A 59 -3.59 3.44 12.58
C ALA A 59 -4.69 2.38 12.81
N GLU A 60 -5.45 2.50 13.90
CA GLU A 60 -6.54 1.57 14.21
C GLU A 60 -7.61 1.56 13.11
N GLU A 61 -7.89 2.73 12.55
CA GLU A 61 -8.82 2.87 11.43
C GLU A 61 -8.12 3.53 10.22
N ILE A 62 -8.25 2.88 9.07
CA ILE A 62 -7.76 3.40 7.80
C ILE A 62 -8.96 3.60 6.89
N LYS A 63 -9.29 4.86 6.60
CA LYS A 63 -10.32 5.21 5.62
C LYS A 63 -9.74 5.18 4.22
N VAL A 64 -10.43 4.49 3.33
CA VAL A 64 -10.00 4.29 1.95
C VAL A 64 -11.13 4.56 0.98
N VAL A 65 -10.79 4.91 -0.24
CA VAL A 65 -11.67 4.90 -1.39
C VAL A 65 -11.17 3.87 -2.38
N THR A 66 -12.04 3.04 -2.92
CA THR A 66 -11.66 1.93 -3.80
C THR A 66 -11.36 2.41 -5.22
N PHE A 67 -10.36 1.82 -5.84
CA PHE A 67 -10.08 1.90 -7.27
C PHE A 67 -9.91 0.50 -7.84
N ILE A 68 -10.77 0.12 -8.79
CA ILE A 68 -10.68 -1.17 -9.48
C ILE A 68 -9.68 -1.03 -10.62
N ALA A 69 -8.52 -1.68 -10.46
CA ALA A 69 -7.39 -1.56 -11.39
C ALA A 69 -7.63 -2.27 -12.73
N GLY A 70 -8.63 -3.13 -12.82
CA GLY A 70 -9.01 -3.83 -14.04
C GLY A 70 -9.60 -5.20 -13.78
N ILE A 71 -10.07 -5.83 -14.86
CA ILE A 71 -10.62 -7.17 -14.91
C ILE A 71 -9.51 -8.14 -15.31
N GLY A 72 -9.28 -9.18 -14.53
CA GLY A 72 -8.25 -10.18 -14.76
C GLY A 72 -7.01 -9.99 -13.90
N ASP A 73 -5.90 -10.57 -14.33
CA ASP A 73 -4.65 -10.52 -13.59
C ASP A 73 -4.00 -9.14 -13.65
N ILE A 74 -3.64 -8.61 -12.50
CA ILE A 74 -2.83 -7.40 -12.37
C ILE A 74 -1.37 -7.82 -12.23
N SER A 75 -0.63 -7.76 -13.33
CA SER A 75 0.76 -8.20 -13.36
C SER A 75 1.71 -7.16 -12.74
N THR A 76 2.86 -7.63 -12.27
CA THR A 76 3.93 -6.74 -11.84
C THR A 76 4.52 -5.93 -13.00
N ASP A 77 4.35 -6.36 -14.25
CA ASP A 77 4.72 -5.57 -15.44
C ASP A 77 3.75 -4.40 -15.67
N LEU A 78 2.47 -4.56 -15.33
CA LEU A 78 1.52 -3.45 -15.35
C LEU A 78 1.84 -2.41 -14.27
N LEU A 79 2.29 -2.87 -13.10
CA LEU A 79 2.63 -1.99 -11.97
C LEU A 79 4.03 -1.37 -12.09
N SER A 80 4.95 -2.04 -12.78
CA SER A 80 6.35 -1.60 -12.97
C SER A 80 6.92 -2.22 -14.23
N PRO A 81 6.70 -1.62 -15.41
CA PRO A 81 7.09 -2.18 -16.69
C PRO A 81 8.59 -2.48 -16.80
N GLY A 82 8.92 -3.68 -17.30
CA GLY A 82 10.31 -4.13 -17.44
C GLY A 82 11.13 -3.26 -18.38
N ASN A 83 10.52 -2.75 -19.47
CA ASN A 83 11.16 -1.83 -20.41
C ASN A 83 11.48 -0.45 -19.83
N GLN A 84 10.93 -0.12 -18.66
CA GLN A 84 11.19 1.13 -17.90
C GLN A 84 12.11 0.89 -16.70
N ALA A 85 12.84 -0.24 -16.67
CA ALA A 85 13.71 -0.60 -15.55
C ALA A 85 14.80 0.44 -15.24
N HIS A 86 15.23 1.20 -16.24
CA HIS A 86 16.25 2.25 -16.11
C HIS A 86 15.80 3.42 -15.21
N SER A 87 14.49 3.64 -15.07
CA SER A 87 13.95 4.71 -14.23
C SER A 87 13.71 4.31 -12.76
N ARG A 88 13.94 3.04 -12.38
CA ARG A 88 13.60 2.52 -11.04
C ARG A 88 14.34 3.18 -9.88
N SER A 89 15.49 3.77 -10.13
CA SER A 89 16.25 4.54 -9.13
C SER A 89 15.57 5.86 -8.77
N ASP A 90 14.74 6.39 -9.66
CA ASP A 90 13.92 7.58 -9.44
C ASP A 90 12.45 7.14 -9.29
N ARG A 91 11.95 7.14 -8.04
CA ARG A 91 10.60 6.66 -7.74
C ARG A 91 9.50 7.48 -8.40
N GLU A 92 9.68 8.81 -8.48
CA GLU A 92 8.68 9.69 -9.09
C GLU A 92 8.62 9.49 -10.60
N LEU A 93 9.79 9.37 -11.24
CA LEU A 93 9.87 9.10 -12.67
C LEU A 93 9.29 7.72 -12.99
N HIS A 94 9.69 6.69 -12.22
CA HIS A 94 9.22 5.33 -12.45
C HIS A 94 7.72 5.16 -12.14
N GLY A 95 7.20 5.90 -11.14
CA GLY A 95 5.78 5.91 -10.82
C GLY A 95 4.89 6.32 -11.99
N LYS A 96 5.37 7.20 -12.87
CA LYS A 96 4.64 7.60 -14.09
C LYS A 96 4.40 6.46 -15.09
N CYS A 97 5.08 5.32 -14.91
CA CYS A 97 4.93 4.15 -15.75
C CYS A 97 3.89 3.13 -15.23
N MET A 98 3.32 3.37 -14.04
CA MET A 98 2.36 2.44 -13.42
C MET A 98 1.00 2.52 -14.10
N ILE A 99 0.44 1.35 -14.44
CA ILE A 99 -0.90 1.23 -15.04
C ILE A 99 -0.99 2.06 -16.34
N THR A 100 -2.17 2.56 -16.67
CA THR A 100 -2.39 3.44 -17.82
C THR A 100 -2.54 4.90 -17.38
N PRO A 101 -2.28 5.87 -18.28
CA PRO A 101 -2.52 7.28 -17.96
C PRO A 101 -3.96 7.56 -17.51
N GLU A 102 -4.95 6.90 -18.11
CA GLU A 102 -6.36 7.05 -17.76
C GLU A 102 -6.64 6.58 -16.33
N ALA A 103 -6.05 5.46 -15.94
CA ALA A 103 -6.17 4.94 -14.57
C ALA A 103 -5.49 5.88 -13.57
N GLN A 104 -4.35 6.47 -13.92
CA GLN A 104 -3.66 7.46 -13.09
C GLN A 104 -4.52 8.72 -12.88
N GLU A 105 -5.17 9.21 -13.92
CA GLU A 105 -6.08 10.36 -13.78
C GLU A 105 -7.29 10.03 -12.89
N GLN A 106 -7.89 8.84 -13.02
CA GLN A 106 -8.96 8.40 -12.11
C GLN A 106 -8.50 8.32 -10.65
N ILE A 107 -7.29 7.84 -10.40
CA ILE A 107 -6.72 7.83 -9.04
C ILE A 107 -6.57 9.25 -8.50
N LYS A 108 -6.07 10.19 -9.30
CA LYS A 108 -5.95 11.62 -8.91
C LYS A 108 -7.31 12.25 -8.62
N GLU A 109 -8.32 11.96 -9.44
CA GLU A 109 -9.68 12.42 -9.22
C GLU A 109 -10.26 11.91 -7.90
N LEU A 110 -10.06 10.61 -7.60
CA LEU A 110 -10.46 10.02 -6.32
C LEU A 110 -9.74 10.67 -5.13
N GLN A 111 -8.45 10.94 -5.27
CA GLN A 111 -7.68 11.63 -4.23
C GLN A 111 -8.13 13.07 -4.02
N ALA A 112 -8.49 13.78 -5.09
CA ALA A 112 -9.02 15.14 -5.01
C ALA A 112 -10.41 15.18 -4.36
N GLN A 113 -11.27 14.21 -4.65
CA GLN A 113 -12.60 14.07 -4.04
C GLN A 113 -12.54 13.60 -2.58
N HIS A 114 -11.50 12.86 -2.22
CA HIS A 114 -11.33 12.25 -0.90
C HIS A 114 -9.94 12.55 -0.31
N PRO A 115 -9.60 13.83 -0.03
CA PRO A 115 -8.24 14.22 0.36
C PRO A 115 -7.81 13.65 1.72
N ASP A 116 -8.75 13.18 2.53
CA ASP A 116 -8.55 12.56 3.84
C ASP A 116 -8.36 11.02 3.76
N LYS A 117 -8.54 10.39 2.57
CA LYS A 117 -8.50 8.94 2.40
C LYS A 117 -7.36 8.48 1.50
N SER A 118 -6.87 7.28 1.76
CA SER A 118 -6.00 6.57 0.83
C SER A 118 -6.83 5.87 -0.26
N VAL A 119 -6.23 5.59 -1.41
CA VAL A 119 -6.88 4.79 -2.43
C VAL A 119 -6.59 3.31 -2.18
N MET A 120 -7.62 2.48 -2.19
CA MET A 120 -7.48 1.02 -2.12
C MET A 120 -7.47 0.44 -3.52
N LEU A 121 -6.34 -0.13 -3.92
CA LEU A 121 -6.22 -0.80 -5.22
C LEU A 121 -6.88 -2.18 -5.17
N VAL A 122 -7.85 -2.41 -6.02
CA VAL A 122 -8.62 -3.66 -6.07
C VAL A 122 -8.45 -4.33 -7.43
N ALA A 123 -8.08 -5.61 -7.45
CA ALA A 123 -8.24 -6.45 -8.63
C ALA A 123 -9.66 -7.04 -8.62
N GLU A 124 -10.46 -6.76 -9.64
CA GLU A 124 -11.83 -7.25 -9.68
C GLU A 124 -11.88 -8.77 -9.85
N LYS A 125 -11.10 -9.30 -10.78
CA LYS A 125 -10.95 -10.74 -11.05
C LYS A 125 -9.48 -11.08 -11.27
N GLY A 126 -9.13 -12.35 -11.21
CA GLY A 126 -7.77 -12.81 -11.41
C GLY A 126 -6.90 -12.68 -10.16
N THR A 127 -5.61 -12.53 -10.34
CA THR A 127 -4.59 -12.45 -9.28
C THR A 127 -3.94 -11.10 -9.28
N MET A 128 -3.78 -10.48 -8.11
CA MET A 128 -2.97 -9.29 -7.93
C MET A 128 -1.49 -9.64 -7.84
N GLY A 129 -0.65 -8.94 -8.59
CA GLY A 129 0.81 -9.04 -8.48
C GLY A 129 1.42 -10.27 -9.15
N VAL A 130 0.81 -10.75 -10.24
CA VAL A 130 1.35 -11.87 -11.04
C VAL A 130 2.69 -11.48 -11.70
N GLY A 131 3.63 -12.41 -11.70
CA GLY A 131 4.93 -12.25 -12.34
C GLY A 131 6.09 -12.21 -11.36
N SER A 132 7.15 -11.47 -11.69
CA SER A 132 8.34 -11.37 -10.84
C SER A 132 8.08 -10.50 -9.61
N SER A 133 8.71 -10.84 -8.47
CA SER A 133 8.67 -9.98 -7.30
C SER A 133 9.42 -8.67 -7.56
N ARG A 134 8.69 -7.59 -7.81
CA ARG A 134 9.25 -6.27 -8.06
C ARG A 134 8.83 -5.31 -6.95
N MET A 135 9.77 -4.99 -6.08
CA MET A 135 9.58 -3.94 -5.06
C MET A 135 9.19 -2.61 -5.72
N SER A 136 9.70 -2.33 -6.93
CA SER A 136 9.30 -1.13 -7.69
C SER A 136 7.82 -1.10 -8.02
N GLY A 137 7.16 -2.25 -8.25
CA GLY A 137 5.71 -2.31 -8.43
C GLY A 137 4.95 -1.89 -7.18
N VAL A 138 5.38 -2.38 -6.01
CA VAL A 138 4.80 -1.98 -4.71
C VAL A 138 5.06 -0.50 -4.43
N ASN A 139 6.28 -0.02 -4.70
CA ASN A 139 6.62 1.40 -4.54
C ASN A 139 5.74 2.30 -5.41
N ASN A 140 5.48 1.90 -6.66
CA ASN A 140 4.61 2.66 -7.57
C ASN A 140 3.17 2.68 -7.06
N VAL A 141 2.63 1.53 -6.63
CA VAL A 141 1.30 1.48 -6.02
C VAL A 141 1.24 2.43 -4.82
N ALA A 142 2.23 2.38 -3.94
CA ALA A 142 2.27 3.21 -2.77
C ALA A 142 2.37 4.71 -3.11
N LEU A 143 3.14 5.08 -4.14
CA LEU A 143 3.25 6.45 -4.63
C LEU A 143 1.89 6.99 -5.10
N TRP A 144 1.14 6.19 -5.82
CA TRP A 144 -0.15 6.60 -6.40
C TRP A 144 -1.32 6.50 -5.43
N THR A 145 -1.31 5.57 -4.50
CA THR A 145 -2.48 5.22 -3.69
C THR A 145 -2.31 5.57 -2.21
N GLY A 146 -1.08 5.62 -1.73
CA GLY A 146 -0.78 5.92 -0.33
C GLY A 146 -0.83 7.42 -0.03
N LYS A 147 -0.99 7.73 1.26
CA LYS A 147 -0.76 9.09 1.78
C LYS A 147 0.69 9.17 2.23
N GLN A 148 1.47 10.00 1.57
CA GLN A 148 2.88 10.20 1.87
C GLN A 148 3.11 11.60 2.40
N ALA A 149 3.91 11.70 3.45
CA ALA A 149 4.50 12.98 3.85
C ALA A 149 5.67 13.35 2.91
N SER A 150 6.30 12.35 2.28
CA SER A 150 7.42 12.50 1.34
C SER A 150 7.58 11.21 0.54
N PRO A 151 8.04 11.26 -0.73
CA PRO A 151 8.32 10.06 -1.53
C PRO A 151 9.44 9.17 -0.95
N TYR A 152 10.15 9.66 0.05
CA TYR A 152 11.27 8.96 0.71
C TYR A 152 10.93 8.39 2.08
N VAL A 153 9.73 8.67 2.60
CA VAL A 153 9.29 8.17 3.91
C VAL A 153 8.59 6.83 3.74
N PRO A 154 8.85 5.82 4.60
CA PRO A 154 8.06 4.60 4.62
C PRO A 154 6.58 4.92 4.77
N PHE A 155 5.76 4.18 4.04
CA PHE A 155 4.34 4.47 3.94
C PHE A 155 3.62 4.16 5.24
N VAL A 156 3.30 5.18 6.02
CA VAL A 156 2.54 5.07 7.26
C VAL A 156 1.07 4.68 6.99
N ASN A 157 0.56 5.05 5.82
CA ASN A 157 -0.81 4.78 5.38
C ASN A 157 -0.80 4.20 3.97
N PHE A 158 -0.09 3.08 3.79
CA PHE A 158 -0.12 2.37 2.52
C PHE A 158 -1.53 1.87 2.25
N ALA A 159 -2.06 2.21 1.08
CA ALA A 159 -3.39 1.77 0.71
C ALA A 159 -3.44 0.25 0.57
N PRO A 160 -4.47 -0.38 1.10
CA PRO A 160 -4.60 -1.82 0.98
C PRO A 160 -4.78 -2.24 -0.47
N ILE A 161 -4.18 -3.38 -0.79
CA ILE A 161 -4.32 -4.07 -2.05
C ILE A 161 -5.21 -5.28 -1.81
N VAL A 162 -6.29 -5.38 -2.56
CA VAL A 162 -7.22 -6.53 -2.49
C VAL A 162 -7.04 -7.37 -3.73
N GLY A 163 -6.83 -8.67 -3.53
CA GLY A 163 -6.80 -9.64 -4.61
C GLY A 163 -8.19 -9.88 -5.22
N GLY A 164 -8.19 -10.38 -6.45
CA GLY A 164 -9.40 -10.80 -7.16
C GLY A 164 -9.78 -12.24 -6.83
N THR A 165 -10.22 -13.01 -7.86
CA THR A 165 -10.66 -14.40 -7.72
C THR A 165 -9.61 -15.31 -7.09
N ASN A 166 -8.33 -15.10 -7.40
CA ASN A 166 -7.23 -15.94 -6.94
C ASN A 166 -6.41 -15.29 -5.81
N GLY A 167 -6.86 -14.15 -5.28
CA GLY A 167 -6.16 -13.43 -4.23
C GLY A 167 -4.93 -12.66 -4.72
N ILE A 168 -3.92 -12.55 -3.88
CA ILE A 168 -2.65 -11.87 -4.17
C ILE A 168 -1.58 -12.94 -4.40
N SER A 169 -0.71 -12.74 -5.42
CA SER A 169 0.45 -13.61 -5.61
C SER A 169 1.29 -13.65 -4.32
N PRO A 170 1.67 -14.82 -3.79
CA PRO A 170 2.38 -14.94 -2.51
C PRO A 170 3.68 -14.12 -2.46
N ILE A 171 4.45 -14.12 -3.56
CA ILE A 171 5.70 -13.34 -3.65
C ILE A 171 5.40 -11.85 -3.59
N PHE A 172 4.36 -11.38 -4.27
CA PHE A 172 3.95 -9.98 -4.25
C PHE A 172 3.41 -9.58 -2.87
N LEU A 173 2.61 -10.44 -2.24
CA LEU A 173 2.10 -10.22 -0.88
C LEU A 173 3.24 -10.06 0.13
N THR A 174 4.26 -10.92 0.06
CA THR A 174 5.46 -10.79 0.90
C THR A 174 6.18 -9.46 0.65
N THR A 175 6.29 -9.03 -0.62
CA THR A 175 6.91 -7.75 -0.96
C THR A 175 6.10 -6.57 -0.41
N VAL A 176 4.77 -6.61 -0.50
CA VAL A 176 3.88 -5.60 0.11
C VAL A 176 4.11 -5.53 1.61
N ASP A 177 4.21 -6.68 2.27
CA ASP A 177 4.34 -6.75 3.71
C ASP A 177 5.69 -6.21 4.22
N VAL A 178 6.80 -6.61 3.60
CA VAL A 178 8.15 -6.12 3.98
C VAL A 178 8.35 -4.63 3.66
N THR A 179 7.57 -4.06 2.76
CA THR A 179 7.59 -2.61 2.48
C THR A 179 6.65 -1.81 3.40
N GLY A 180 6.01 -2.44 4.38
CA GLY A 180 5.08 -1.81 5.31
C GLY A 180 3.68 -1.60 4.74
N GLY A 181 3.38 -2.15 3.56
CA GLY A 181 2.05 -2.11 2.95
C GLY A 181 1.04 -3.03 3.65
N ILE A 182 -0.22 -2.90 3.27
CA ILE A 182 -1.31 -3.76 3.75
C ILE A 182 -1.85 -4.56 2.57
N GLY A 183 -1.47 -5.83 2.48
CA GLY A 183 -2.04 -6.76 1.54
C GLY A 183 -3.23 -7.49 2.16
N ILE A 184 -4.39 -7.42 1.51
CA ILE A 184 -5.58 -8.18 1.90
C ILE A 184 -5.75 -9.29 0.86
N ASP A 185 -5.24 -10.48 1.18
CA ASP A 185 -5.30 -11.66 0.30
C ASP A 185 -6.71 -12.26 0.30
N LEU A 186 -7.66 -11.49 -0.17
CA LEU A 186 -9.06 -11.85 -0.22
C LEU A 186 -9.41 -12.37 -1.62
N LYS A 187 -9.91 -13.58 -1.67
CA LYS A 187 -10.56 -14.13 -2.87
C LYS A 187 -11.96 -13.57 -2.95
N ASN A 188 -12.13 -12.48 -3.68
CA ASN A 188 -13.42 -11.77 -3.73
C ASN A 188 -14.49 -12.53 -4.53
N TRP A 189 -14.09 -13.44 -5.42
CA TRP A 189 -15.02 -14.31 -6.15
C TRP A 189 -14.87 -15.74 -5.67
N VAL A 190 -15.96 -16.32 -5.19
CA VAL A 190 -16.02 -17.68 -4.69
C VAL A 190 -17.05 -18.49 -5.46
N LYS A 191 -16.90 -19.81 -5.46
CA LYS A 191 -17.90 -20.69 -6.07
C LYS A 191 -19.17 -20.64 -5.21
N LYS A 192 -20.30 -20.33 -5.85
CA LYS A 192 -21.60 -20.35 -5.20
C LYS A 192 -21.98 -21.78 -4.87
N THR A 193 -22.45 -22.00 -3.64
CA THR A 193 -22.91 -23.33 -3.18
C THR A 193 -24.37 -23.28 -2.77
N ASP A 194 -25.02 -24.43 -2.83
CA ASP A 194 -26.34 -24.63 -2.24
C ASP A 194 -26.28 -24.81 -0.70
N GLU A 195 -27.41 -25.03 -0.07
CA GLU A 195 -27.55 -25.26 1.37
C GLU A 195 -26.76 -26.49 1.88
N ASN A 196 -26.43 -27.42 1.00
CA ASN A 196 -25.67 -28.63 1.32
C ASN A 196 -24.17 -28.49 1.01
N GLY A 197 -23.73 -27.31 0.56
CA GLY A 197 -22.33 -27.05 0.19
C GLY A 197 -21.94 -27.56 -1.21
N THR A 198 -22.92 -27.98 -2.05
CA THR A 198 -22.67 -28.42 -3.43
C THR A 198 -22.47 -27.19 -4.33
N VAL A 199 -21.42 -27.20 -5.17
CA VAL A 199 -21.14 -26.11 -6.11
C VAL A 199 -22.22 -26.02 -7.18
N LEU A 200 -22.89 -24.90 -7.27
CA LEU A 200 -23.84 -24.59 -8.33
C LEU A 200 -23.11 -24.37 -9.65
N ARG A 201 -23.70 -24.89 -10.76
CA ARG A 201 -23.13 -24.81 -12.09
C ARG A 201 -24.12 -24.19 -13.07
N ASN A 202 -23.58 -23.51 -14.11
CA ASN A 202 -24.38 -22.97 -15.21
C ASN A 202 -24.71 -24.06 -16.25
N GLU A 203 -25.38 -23.66 -17.33
CA GLU A 203 -25.79 -24.56 -18.43
C GLU A 203 -24.60 -25.23 -19.16
N ASN A 204 -23.40 -24.65 -19.04
CA ASN A 204 -22.16 -25.17 -19.63
C ASN A 204 -21.33 -26.01 -18.66
N ASP A 205 -21.92 -26.40 -17.51
CA ASP A 205 -21.24 -27.14 -16.43
C ASP A 205 -20.09 -26.38 -15.75
N GLU A 206 -20.07 -25.02 -15.86
CA GLU A 206 -19.07 -24.18 -15.21
C GLU A 206 -19.57 -23.72 -13.83
N PRO A 207 -18.70 -23.62 -12.82
CA PRO A 207 -19.08 -23.10 -11.52
C PRO A 207 -19.65 -21.67 -11.59
N ILE A 208 -20.82 -21.45 -11.03
CA ILE A 208 -21.34 -20.11 -10.81
C ILE A 208 -20.50 -19.45 -9.74
N LEU A 209 -20.01 -18.23 -10.02
CA LEU A 209 -19.24 -17.44 -9.07
C LEU A 209 -20.14 -16.38 -8.45
N GLU A 210 -19.89 -16.10 -7.17
CA GLU A 210 -20.50 -14.97 -6.46
C GLU A 210 -19.41 -14.12 -5.78
N GLN A 211 -19.66 -12.81 -5.65
CA GLN A 211 -18.77 -11.92 -4.94
C GLN A 211 -18.95 -12.06 -3.43
N VAL A 212 -17.84 -12.16 -2.71
CA VAL A 212 -17.83 -12.15 -1.25
C VAL A 212 -18.24 -10.77 -0.73
N PHE A 213 -17.78 -9.70 -1.39
CA PHE A 213 -18.29 -8.35 -1.19
C PHE A 213 -18.26 -7.58 -2.51
N SER A 214 -19.27 -6.76 -2.73
CA SER A 214 -19.35 -5.93 -3.94
C SER A 214 -18.79 -4.54 -3.66
N VAL A 215 -17.81 -4.13 -4.45
CA VAL A 215 -17.27 -2.78 -4.45
C VAL A 215 -17.17 -2.25 -5.87
N GLU A 216 -17.38 -0.95 -5.99
CA GLU A 216 -17.20 -0.20 -7.23
C GLU A 216 -16.08 0.84 -6.99
N THR A 217 -15.47 1.32 -8.07
CA THR A 217 -14.56 2.46 -7.97
C THR A 217 -15.29 3.64 -7.32
N GLY A 218 -14.66 4.26 -6.33
CA GLY A 218 -15.25 5.34 -5.55
C GLY A 218 -16.01 4.90 -4.29
N THR A 219 -16.13 3.59 -4.02
CA THR A 219 -16.71 3.12 -2.76
C THR A 219 -15.81 3.50 -1.59
N VAL A 220 -16.38 4.16 -0.58
CA VAL A 220 -15.65 4.49 0.66
C VAL A 220 -15.78 3.36 1.66
N LEU A 221 -14.64 2.87 2.16
CA LEU A 221 -14.54 1.80 3.13
C LEU A 221 -13.68 2.22 4.32
N THR A 222 -13.87 1.56 5.44
CA THR A 222 -13.02 1.67 6.63
C THR A 222 -12.44 0.31 6.98
N ILE A 223 -11.11 0.24 7.09
CA ILE A 223 -10.40 -0.93 7.59
C ILE A 223 -10.14 -0.67 9.06
N ASN A 224 -10.68 -1.51 9.93
CA ASN A 224 -10.27 -1.52 11.32
C ASN A 224 -9.17 -2.58 11.50
N THR A 225 -7.95 -2.11 11.74
CA THR A 225 -6.76 -2.96 11.83
C THR A 225 -6.69 -3.74 13.13
N LYS A 226 -7.40 -3.28 14.18
CA LYS A 226 -7.45 -3.93 15.48
C LYS A 226 -8.48 -5.07 15.50
N THR A 227 -9.69 -4.81 15.01
CA THR A 227 -10.75 -5.84 14.92
C THR A 227 -10.62 -6.73 13.69
N LYS A 228 -9.73 -6.37 12.74
CA LYS A 228 -9.52 -7.09 11.48
C LYS A 228 -10.81 -7.18 10.66
N LYS A 229 -11.50 -6.07 10.51
CA LYS A 229 -12.78 -6.00 9.80
C LYS A 229 -12.79 -4.86 8.79
N LEU A 230 -13.55 -5.07 7.72
CA LEU A 230 -13.82 -4.09 6.69
C LEU A 230 -15.26 -3.61 6.80
N TYR A 231 -15.47 -2.30 6.75
CA TYR A 231 -16.78 -1.66 6.89
C TYR A 231 -17.10 -0.76 5.70
N LYS A 232 -18.41 -0.67 5.37
CA LYS A 232 -18.99 0.38 4.53
C LYS A 232 -19.96 1.21 5.39
N GLY A 233 -19.55 2.41 5.75
CA GLY A 233 -20.24 3.14 6.84
C GLY A 233 -20.17 2.32 8.13
N ASP A 234 -21.33 2.12 8.77
CA ASP A 234 -21.46 1.31 9.99
C ASP A 234 -21.68 -0.19 9.71
N GLN A 235 -21.85 -0.56 8.45
CA GLN A 235 -22.08 -1.94 8.06
C GLN A 235 -20.76 -2.72 7.98
N GLU A 236 -20.61 -3.76 8.79
CA GLU A 236 -19.54 -4.76 8.63
C GLU A 236 -19.76 -5.51 7.33
N LEU A 237 -18.75 -5.49 6.43
CA LEU A 237 -18.78 -6.24 5.17
C LEU A 237 -18.18 -7.61 5.35
N ILE A 238 -16.99 -7.68 5.93
CA ILE A 238 -16.24 -8.94 6.04
C ILE A 238 -15.16 -8.85 7.13
N ASN A 239 -14.89 -10.00 7.76
CA ASN A 239 -13.73 -10.20 8.60
C ASN A 239 -12.52 -10.58 7.74
N ILE A 240 -11.46 -9.78 7.80
CA ILE A 240 -10.24 -9.92 7.00
C ILE A 240 -9.08 -10.55 7.78
N SER A 241 -9.29 -11.05 8.98
CA SER A 241 -8.21 -11.63 9.82
C SER A 241 -7.43 -12.73 9.11
N LYS A 242 -8.12 -13.58 8.33
CA LYS A 242 -7.47 -14.66 7.56
C LYS A 242 -6.84 -14.19 6.25
N ALA A 243 -7.16 -12.97 5.82
CA ALA A 243 -6.66 -12.39 4.57
C ALA A 243 -5.43 -11.48 4.80
N LEU A 244 -5.11 -11.16 6.06
CA LEU A 244 -3.94 -10.37 6.42
C LEU A 244 -2.72 -11.27 6.63
N THR A 245 -1.54 -10.73 6.35
CA THR A 245 -0.30 -11.44 6.67
C THR A 245 -0.09 -11.54 8.19
N PRO A 246 0.69 -12.53 8.67
CA PRO A 246 0.99 -12.68 10.10
C PRO A 246 1.60 -11.42 10.74
N GLN A 247 2.35 -10.64 9.98
CA GLN A 247 2.98 -9.39 10.46
C GLN A 247 1.96 -8.25 10.67
N LYS A 248 0.76 -8.38 10.11
CA LYS A 248 -0.35 -7.42 10.24
C LYS A 248 -1.50 -7.94 11.12
N MET A 249 -1.39 -9.16 11.61
CA MET A 249 -2.29 -9.75 12.58
C MET A 249 -1.94 -9.32 13.99
#